data_fe330df56013c84416739d3f3128915b
#
_entry.id   fe330df56013c84416739d3f3128915b
#
_cell.length_a   1.000
_cell.length_b   1.000
_cell.length_c   1.000
_cell.angle_alpha   90.00
_cell.angle_beta   90.00
_cell.angle_gamma   90.00
#
_symmetry.space_group_name_H-M   'P 1'
#
loop_
_entity.id
_entity.type
_entity.pdbx_description
1 polymer ?
#
loop_
_entity_poly.entity_id
_entity_poly.type
_entity_poly.pdbx_seq_one_letter_code
_entity_poly.pdbx_strand_id
1 'polypeptide(L)'
;MPPADPWTSERNSVEAMLLREGNGDCGEEPVRYDLEERTARFGEAIIRFARKVPQTAVNHRLIGQLVGAGTSIGANYCEASDAVSRKDFRNKIGTCRKEAKETKFFLRMIATAEESLRDEARALWIEAKELHLIFCAIYRK
;
A
#
# COMPACT_ATOMS: atom_id res chain seq x y z
N MET A 1 -14.18 -5.89 -27.47
CA MET A 1 -13.04 -5.77 -26.53
C MET A 1 -13.55 -5.91 -25.10
N PRO A 2 -13.08 -6.89 -24.36
CA PRO A 2 -13.42 -6.91 -22.95
C PRO A 2 -12.88 -5.63 -22.30
N PRO A 3 -13.58 -5.06 -21.31
CA PRO A 3 -13.07 -3.93 -20.58
C PRO A 3 -11.73 -4.32 -19.93
N ALA A 4 -10.76 -3.39 -19.91
CA ALA A 4 -9.49 -3.61 -19.24
C ALA A 4 -9.76 -4.03 -17.80
N ASP A 5 -9.07 -5.06 -17.33
CA ASP A 5 -9.15 -5.51 -15.94
C ASP A 5 -8.76 -4.33 -15.05
N PRO A 6 -9.66 -3.86 -14.17
CA PRO A 6 -9.37 -2.70 -13.33
C PRO A 6 -8.23 -2.95 -12.34
N TRP A 7 -7.81 -4.19 -12.17
CA TRP A 7 -6.79 -4.58 -11.20
C TRP A 7 -5.43 -4.89 -11.85
N THR A 8 -5.38 -4.93 -13.18
CA THR A 8 -4.11 -4.98 -13.92
C THR A 8 -3.80 -3.54 -14.33
N SER A 9 -2.83 -2.94 -13.71
CA SER A 9 -2.43 -1.61 -14.12
C SER A 9 -1.30 -1.69 -15.14
N GLU A 10 -1.39 -0.86 -16.12
CA GLU A 10 -0.23 -0.46 -16.90
C GLU A 10 0.88 0.03 -15.96
N ARG A 11 2.12 -0.04 -16.40
CA ARG A 11 3.28 0.46 -15.64
C ARG A 11 2.96 1.82 -15.07
N ASN A 12 2.96 1.92 -13.75
CA ASN A 12 2.63 3.18 -13.11
C ASN A 12 3.85 4.10 -13.04
N SER A 13 3.59 5.36 -12.73
CA SER A 13 4.61 6.40 -12.63
C SER A 13 5.71 6.10 -11.60
N VAL A 14 5.39 5.34 -10.56
CA VAL A 14 6.35 4.98 -9.50
C VAL A 14 7.34 3.94 -10.02
N GLU A 15 6.86 2.93 -10.76
CA GLU A 15 7.74 1.93 -11.39
C GLU A 15 8.69 2.60 -12.39
N ALA A 16 8.19 3.57 -13.16
CA ALA A 16 9.02 4.37 -14.05
C ALA A 16 10.02 5.24 -13.27
N MET A 17 9.63 5.80 -12.13
CA MET A 17 10.52 6.56 -11.25
C MET A 17 11.62 5.68 -10.65
N LEU A 18 11.29 4.49 -10.16
CA LEU A 18 12.27 3.55 -9.60
C LEU A 18 13.26 3.07 -10.64
N LEU A 19 12.83 2.92 -11.90
CA LEU A 19 13.71 2.56 -13.02
C LEU A 19 14.64 3.71 -13.43
N ARG A 20 14.25 4.97 -13.22
CA ARG A 20 15.06 6.16 -13.49
C ARG A 20 16.14 6.40 -12.45
N GLU A 21 15.90 6.01 -11.19
CA GLU A 21 16.90 6.15 -10.12
C GLU A 21 18.14 5.26 -10.32
N GLY A 22 18.05 4.26 -11.19
CA GLY A 22 19.17 3.41 -11.54
C GLY A 22 20.25 4.07 -12.41
N ASN A 23 20.01 5.26 -12.93
CA ASN A 23 20.94 6.01 -13.77
C ASN A 23 21.43 7.30 -13.09
N GLY A 24 21.68 7.23 -11.80
CA GLY A 24 21.93 8.32 -10.91
C GLY A 24 22.87 9.40 -11.39
N ASP A 25 22.35 10.60 -11.46
CA ASP A 25 23.14 11.78 -11.26
C ASP A 25 23.03 12.16 -9.78
N CYS A 26 24.17 12.24 -9.12
CA CYS A 26 24.30 12.46 -7.67
C CYS A 26 23.98 13.90 -7.23
N GLY A 27 23.13 14.64 -7.93
CA GLY A 27 22.94 16.06 -7.70
C GLY A 27 21.67 16.45 -6.95
N GLU A 28 20.68 15.57 -6.88
CA GLU A 28 19.45 15.89 -6.16
C GLU A 28 19.29 14.90 -5.02
N GLU A 29 19.08 15.43 -3.80
CA GLU A 29 18.63 14.59 -2.71
C GLU A 29 17.39 13.83 -3.18
N PRO A 30 17.37 12.48 -3.00
CA PRO A 30 16.17 11.73 -3.33
C PRO A 30 15.00 12.41 -2.61
N VAL A 31 13.92 12.69 -3.34
CA VAL A 31 12.69 13.16 -2.73
C VAL A 31 12.42 12.22 -1.58
N ARG A 32 12.67 12.69 -0.37
CA ARG A 32 12.27 11.96 0.83
C ARG A 32 10.77 11.93 0.79
N TYR A 33 10.26 10.84 0.26
CA TYR A 33 8.89 10.51 0.54
C TYR A 33 8.79 10.46 2.05
N ASP A 34 8.04 11.37 2.62
CA ASP A 34 7.71 11.26 4.03
C ASP A 34 6.80 10.04 4.16
N LEU A 35 7.42 8.87 4.21
CA LEU A 35 6.71 7.61 4.27
C LEU A 35 5.95 7.45 5.58
N GLU A 36 6.43 8.06 6.64
CA GLU A 36 5.70 8.05 7.90
C GLU A 36 4.36 8.75 7.76
N GLU A 37 4.36 9.97 7.21
CA GLU A 37 3.12 10.71 6.97
C GLU A 37 2.28 10.07 5.87
N ARG A 38 2.90 9.63 4.78
CA ARG A 38 2.20 9.01 3.65
C ARG A 38 1.49 7.73 4.08
N THR A 39 2.15 6.87 4.86
CA THR A 39 1.54 5.63 5.34
C THR A 39 0.47 5.89 6.41
N ALA A 40 0.64 6.92 7.23
CA ALA A 40 -0.38 7.34 8.19
C ALA A 40 -1.65 7.81 7.46
N ARG A 41 -1.51 8.68 6.47
CA ARG A 41 -2.65 9.14 5.65
C ARG A 41 -3.33 8.00 4.92
N PHE A 42 -2.56 7.04 4.44
CA PHE A 42 -3.13 5.86 3.81
C PHE A 42 -3.96 5.03 4.80
N GLY A 43 -3.43 4.78 5.99
CA GLY A 43 -4.17 4.08 7.05
C GLY A 43 -5.47 4.79 7.43
N GLU A 44 -5.42 6.11 7.57
CA GLU A 44 -6.61 6.93 7.83
C GLU A 44 -7.64 6.81 6.69
N ALA A 45 -7.19 6.83 5.44
CA ALA A 45 -8.06 6.66 4.27
C ALA A 45 -8.71 5.27 4.25
N ILE A 46 -7.95 4.23 4.61
CA ILE A 46 -8.50 2.87 4.76
C ILE A 46 -9.58 2.81 5.83
N ILE A 47 -9.37 3.46 6.97
CA ILE A 47 -10.37 3.50 8.05
C ILE A 47 -11.65 4.20 7.56
N ARG A 48 -11.53 5.36 6.90
CA ARG A 48 -12.69 6.08 6.37
C ARG A 48 -13.45 5.26 5.32
N PHE A 49 -12.72 4.57 4.45
CA PHE A 49 -13.31 3.68 3.45
C PHE A 49 -14.04 2.51 4.13
N ALA A 50 -13.41 1.86 5.10
CA ALA A 50 -13.98 0.73 5.82
C ALA A 50 -15.29 1.10 6.52
N ARG A 51 -15.42 2.33 7.00
CA ARG A 51 -16.65 2.80 7.64
C ARG A 51 -17.83 2.92 6.68
N LYS A 52 -17.57 3.00 5.38
CA LYS A 52 -18.62 3.04 4.34
C LYS A 52 -19.10 1.65 3.95
N VAL A 53 -18.36 0.61 4.28
CA VAL A 53 -18.70 -0.77 3.93
C VAL A 53 -19.82 -1.27 4.85
N PRO A 54 -20.94 -1.75 4.29
CA PRO A 54 -22.06 -2.27 5.12
C PRO A 54 -21.61 -3.41 6.05
N GLN A 55 -22.10 -3.40 7.27
CA GLN A 55 -21.78 -4.40 8.29
C GLN A 55 -22.63 -5.65 8.09
N THR A 56 -22.27 -6.46 7.11
CA THR A 56 -22.90 -7.76 6.84
C THR A 56 -22.01 -8.89 7.34
N ALA A 57 -22.56 -10.10 7.43
CA ALA A 57 -21.78 -11.29 7.81
C ALA A 57 -20.57 -11.52 6.88
N VAL A 58 -20.76 -11.32 5.57
CA VAL A 58 -19.66 -11.45 4.60
C VAL A 58 -18.62 -10.34 4.78
N ASN A 59 -19.06 -9.11 4.92
CA ASN A 59 -18.18 -7.95 4.97
C ASN A 59 -17.43 -7.82 6.29
N HIS A 60 -17.98 -8.34 7.38
CA HIS A 60 -17.38 -8.21 8.71
C HIS A 60 -15.92 -8.68 8.73
N ARG A 61 -15.66 -9.87 8.18
CA ARG A 61 -14.30 -10.42 8.13
C ARG A 61 -13.40 -9.62 7.17
N LEU A 62 -13.94 -9.22 6.02
CA LEU A 62 -13.18 -8.45 5.04
C LEU A 62 -12.77 -7.07 5.58
N ILE A 63 -13.68 -6.41 6.29
CA ILE A 63 -13.40 -5.12 6.94
C ILE A 63 -12.25 -5.28 7.94
N GLY A 64 -12.31 -6.28 8.82
CA GLY A 64 -11.27 -6.51 9.82
C GLY A 64 -9.90 -6.76 9.18
N GLN A 65 -9.85 -7.59 8.15
CA GLN A 65 -8.61 -7.88 7.44
C GLN A 65 -8.06 -6.64 6.71
N LEU A 66 -8.92 -5.87 6.07
CA LEU A 66 -8.49 -4.66 5.38
C LEU A 66 -7.94 -3.62 6.35
N VAL A 67 -8.65 -3.33 7.43
CA VAL A 67 -8.20 -2.34 8.42
C VAL A 67 -6.89 -2.80 9.06
N GLY A 68 -6.80 -4.08 9.41
CA GLY A 68 -5.58 -4.65 9.96
C GLY A 68 -4.38 -4.48 9.03
N ALA A 69 -4.51 -4.89 7.77
CA ALA A 69 -3.43 -4.79 6.80
C ALA A 69 -3.09 -3.33 6.46
N GLY A 70 -4.11 -2.52 6.17
CA GLY A 70 -3.91 -1.14 5.73
C GLY A 70 -3.29 -0.23 6.77
N THR A 71 -3.59 -0.45 8.05
CA THR A 71 -2.99 0.32 9.15
C THR A 71 -1.63 -0.23 9.58
N SER A 72 -1.36 -1.51 9.32
CA SER A 72 -0.10 -2.15 9.69
C SER A 72 1.08 -1.69 8.83
N ILE A 73 0.83 -1.19 7.63
CA ILE A 73 1.89 -0.64 6.77
C ILE A 73 2.62 0.48 7.52
N GLY A 74 1.89 1.49 7.97
CA GLY A 74 2.46 2.63 8.69
C GLY A 74 3.00 2.24 10.06
N ALA A 75 2.32 1.35 10.78
CA ALA A 75 2.78 0.89 12.08
C ALA A 75 4.14 0.21 11.99
N ASN A 76 4.34 -0.66 11.01
CA ASN A 76 5.62 -1.34 10.81
C ASN A 76 6.70 -0.39 10.28
N TYR A 77 6.31 0.60 9.49
CA TYR A 77 7.27 1.61 9.05
C TYR A 77 7.75 2.47 10.22
N CYS A 78 6.88 2.84 11.17
CA CYS A 78 7.28 3.52 12.40
C CYS A 78 8.31 2.70 13.18
N GLU A 79 8.10 1.39 13.28
CA GLU A 79 9.06 0.48 13.93
C GLU A 79 10.36 0.39 13.14
N ALA A 80 10.31 0.37 11.81
CA ALA A 80 11.50 0.36 10.96
C ALA A 80 12.34 1.64 11.18
N SER A 81 11.69 2.79 11.28
CA SER A 81 12.36 4.07 11.52
C SER A 81 13.08 4.12 12.86
N ASP A 82 12.64 3.33 13.82
CA ASP A 82 13.21 3.24 15.17
C ASP A 82 13.99 1.92 15.38
N ALA A 83 14.39 1.28 14.30
CA ALA A 83 15.06 -0.01 14.34
C ALA A 83 16.44 0.08 15.00
N VAL A 84 16.78 -0.94 15.79
CA VAL A 84 18.04 -1.01 16.55
C VAL A 84 19.19 -1.62 15.75
N SER A 85 18.91 -2.19 14.58
CA SER A 85 19.91 -2.78 13.69
C SER A 85 19.45 -2.76 12.25
N ARG A 86 20.38 -2.94 11.33
CA ARG A 86 20.09 -3.02 9.90
C ARG A 86 19.18 -4.23 9.58
N LYS A 87 19.41 -5.34 10.26
CA LYS A 87 18.58 -6.54 10.10
C LYS A 87 17.16 -6.30 10.58
N ASP A 88 16.99 -5.64 11.73
CA ASP A 88 15.69 -5.27 12.26
C ASP A 88 14.95 -4.33 11.31
N PHE A 89 15.63 -3.29 10.83
CA PHE A 89 15.08 -2.39 9.81
C PHE A 89 14.56 -3.17 8.61
N ARG A 90 15.39 -4.03 8.04
CA ARG A 90 15.03 -4.82 6.85
C ARG A 90 13.84 -5.73 7.10
N ASN A 91 13.78 -6.36 8.26
CA ASN A 91 12.65 -7.22 8.64
C ASN A 91 11.34 -6.42 8.70
N LYS A 92 11.37 -5.21 9.27
CA LYS A 92 10.19 -4.35 9.34
C LYS A 92 9.75 -3.85 7.97
N ILE A 93 10.69 -3.50 7.11
CA ILE A 93 10.40 -3.13 5.72
C ILE A 93 9.78 -4.30 4.96
N GLY A 94 10.27 -5.52 5.19
CA GLY A 94 9.67 -6.74 4.62
C GLY A 94 8.22 -6.91 5.05
N THR A 95 7.90 -6.60 6.30
CA THR A 95 6.52 -6.63 6.80
C THR A 95 5.67 -5.55 6.14
N CYS A 96 6.18 -4.32 6.01
CA CYS A 96 5.48 -3.24 5.28
C CYS A 96 5.11 -3.68 3.86
N ARG A 97 6.04 -4.31 3.15
CA ARG A 97 5.82 -4.84 1.81
C ARG A 97 4.68 -5.86 1.78
N LYS A 98 4.70 -6.81 2.70
CA LYS A 98 3.68 -7.86 2.82
C LYS A 98 2.30 -7.28 3.12
N GLU A 99 2.23 -6.35 4.04
CA GLU A 99 0.97 -5.71 4.44
C GLU A 99 0.38 -4.86 3.30
N ALA A 100 1.22 -4.18 2.53
CA ALA A 100 0.77 -3.44 1.35
C ALA A 100 0.16 -4.38 0.29
N LYS A 101 0.79 -5.52 0.05
CA LYS A 101 0.28 -6.53 -0.87
C LYS A 101 -1.06 -7.09 -0.39
N GLU A 102 -1.16 -7.41 0.88
CA GLU A 102 -2.38 -7.93 1.49
C GLU A 102 -3.52 -6.89 1.44
N THR A 103 -3.21 -5.62 1.67
CA THR A 103 -4.18 -4.53 1.55
C THR A 103 -4.78 -4.47 0.15
N LYS A 104 -3.97 -4.60 -0.89
CA LYS A 104 -4.44 -4.68 -2.28
C LYS A 104 -5.46 -5.79 -2.46
N PHE A 105 -5.14 -6.95 -1.94
CA PHE A 105 -6.02 -8.12 -2.04
C PHE A 105 -7.38 -7.85 -1.40
N PHE A 106 -7.41 -7.34 -0.18
CA PHE A 106 -8.68 -7.11 0.52
C PHE A 106 -9.49 -5.96 -0.07
N LEU A 107 -8.85 -4.94 -0.64
CA LEU A 107 -9.56 -3.90 -1.39
C LEU A 107 -10.30 -4.50 -2.59
N ARG A 108 -9.66 -5.41 -3.30
CA ARG A 108 -10.29 -6.13 -4.41
C ARG A 108 -11.47 -6.99 -3.95
N MET A 109 -11.32 -7.67 -2.80
CA MET A 109 -12.39 -8.51 -2.24
C MET A 109 -13.60 -7.66 -1.83
N ILE A 110 -13.37 -6.53 -1.19
CA ILE A 110 -14.46 -5.60 -0.82
C ILE A 110 -15.16 -5.04 -2.06
N ALA A 111 -14.41 -4.70 -3.10
CA ALA A 111 -14.99 -4.24 -4.36
C ALA A 111 -15.89 -5.29 -5.00
N THR A 112 -15.59 -6.56 -4.82
CA THR A 112 -16.44 -7.67 -5.27
C THR A 112 -17.70 -7.78 -4.43
N ALA A 113 -17.57 -7.63 -3.11
CA ALA A 113 -18.71 -7.73 -2.19
C ALA A 113 -19.65 -6.53 -2.31
N GLU A 114 -19.11 -5.34 -2.59
CA GLU A 114 -19.86 -4.08 -2.67
C GLU A 114 -19.44 -3.31 -3.91
N GLU A 115 -20.10 -3.57 -5.03
CA GLU A 115 -19.75 -2.95 -6.32
C GLU A 115 -19.86 -1.42 -6.32
N SER A 116 -20.75 -0.86 -5.52
CA SER A 116 -20.91 0.59 -5.40
C SER A 116 -19.66 1.28 -4.85
N LEU A 117 -18.78 0.55 -4.14
CA LEU A 117 -17.54 1.06 -3.57
C LEU A 117 -16.31 0.76 -4.43
N ARG A 118 -16.50 0.17 -5.60
CA ARG A 118 -15.42 -0.29 -6.47
C ARG A 118 -14.44 0.81 -6.85
N ASP A 119 -14.94 1.99 -7.22
CA ASP A 119 -14.08 3.09 -7.67
C ASP A 119 -13.22 3.62 -6.53
N GLU A 120 -13.78 3.76 -5.33
CA GLU A 120 -13.00 4.15 -4.15
C GLU A 120 -11.98 3.07 -3.77
N ALA A 121 -12.38 1.80 -3.80
CA ALA A 121 -11.49 0.68 -3.53
C ALA A 121 -10.31 0.66 -4.51
N ARG A 122 -10.58 0.94 -5.78
CA ARG A 122 -9.54 0.99 -6.81
C ARG A 122 -8.56 2.14 -6.58
N ALA A 123 -9.05 3.31 -6.21
CA ALA A 123 -8.17 4.45 -5.90
C ALA A 123 -7.20 4.11 -4.75
N LEU A 124 -7.71 3.47 -3.71
CA LEU A 124 -6.88 3.01 -2.59
C LEU A 124 -5.94 1.87 -3.00
N TRP A 125 -6.40 0.98 -3.89
CA TRP A 125 -5.58 -0.10 -4.42
C TRP A 125 -4.36 0.44 -5.19
N ILE A 126 -4.53 1.52 -5.95
CA ILE A 126 -3.43 2.18 -6.67
C ILE A 126 -2.39 2.70 -5.67
N GLU A 127 -2.81 3.37 -4.60
CA GLU A 127 -1.88 3.85 -3.56
C GLU A 127 -1.19 2.69 -2.84
N ALA A 128 -1.94 1.63 -2.51
CA ALA A 128 -1.35 0.43 -1.90
C ALA A 128 -0.30 -0.20 -2.81
N LYS A 129 -0.54 -0.23 -4.12
CA LYS A 129 0.41 -0.72 -5.11
C LYS A 129 1.69 0.13 -5.13
N GLU A 130 1.55 1.45 -5.10
CA GLU A 130 2.71 2.34 -5.06
C GLU A 130 3.53 2.11 -3.79
N LEU A 131 2.88 2.04 -2.64
CA LEU A 131 3.54 1.74 -1.37
C LEU A 131 4.26 0.38 -1.42
N HIS A 132 3.60 -0.63 -1.97
CA HIS A 132 4.21 -1.96 -2.13
C HIS A 132 5.50 -1.88 -2.95
N LEU A 133 5.49 -1.17 -4.07
CA LEU A 133 6.66 -1.01 -4.93
C LEU A 133 7.79 -0.24 -4.22
N ILE A 134 7.46 0.80 -3.47
CA ILE A 134 8.42 1.56 -2.67
C ILE A 134 9.10 0.64 -1.64
N PHE A 135 8.33 -0.14 -0.90
CA PHE A 135 8.88 -1.04 0.11
C PHE A 135 9.66 -2.20 -0.51
N CYS A 136 9.26 -2.68 -1.69
CA CYS A 136 10.07 -3.65 -2.44
C CYS A 136 11.45 -3.08 -2.79
N ALA A 137 11.49 -1.81 -3.23
CA ALA A 137 12.75 -1.15 -3.59
C ALA A 137 13.65 -0.95 -2.37
N ILE A 138 13.09 -0.50 -1.25
CA ILE A 138 13.85 -0.32 0.01
C ILE A 138 14.37 -1.69 0.51
N TYR A 139 13.55 -2.72 0.44
CA TYR A 139 13.91 -4.06 0.90
C TYR A 139 15.09 -4.66 0.13
N ARG A 140 15.21 -4.36 -1.17
CA ARG A 140 16.32 -4.84 -2.01
C ARG A 140 17.66 -4.17 -1.72
N LYS A 141 17.64 -3.01 -1.14
CA LYS A 141 18.86 -2.31 -0.71
C LYS A 141 19.41 -2.96 0.55
#